data_6d2cabf73afcbcdb2cf7deabd65c0cd3
#
_entry.id   6d2cabf73afcbcdb2cf7deabd65c0cd3
#
_cell.length_a   1.000
_cell.length_b   1.000
_cell.length_c   1.000
_cell.angle_alpha   90.00
_cell.angle_beta   90.00
_cell.angle_gamma   90.00
#
_symmetry.space_group_name_H-M   'P 1'
#
loop_
_entity.id
_entity.type
_entity.pdbx_description
1 polymer ?
#
loop_
_entity_poly.entity_id
_entity_poly.type
_entity_poly.pdbx_seq_one_letter_code
_entity_poly.pdbx_strand_id
1 'polypeptide(L)'
;MTGGCGYIGAHTLVDLIENGYEVISIDDNSRSTPFLLNGIQKITGVQVKNYKVDLCHYDDTRAVFQENPDITGIIHFAAFKAVGESVEKPLLYFENNIPSLVNLLKCTTEFKVPYFVFSSSCTVYGNPDIIPVTEASPVKPAESPYGLTKQMGEDIIKHSSPAMDTRFILLRYFNPVGAHPSIEIGELPIGKPANLVPAITQCAIGKIPQLTVFGNDYPTRDGSNIRDYIHVCDIAHAHTLGIQFLQQNRNKHKVEVFNLGTGNGVSVLEAISAFEHSTGQKLNYHIGDRRPGDVVAIYANNEKAVNELGWVIKYDLNAMMKTAWDWEVKIKADEDLHDLQNPMLN
;
A
#
# COMPACT_ATOMS: atom_id res chain seq x y z
N MET A 1 0.98 14.51 -2.77
CA MET A 1 0.99 13.12 -2.25
C MET A 1 2.34 12.80 -1.67
N THR A 2 2.44 12.03 -0.59
CA THR A 2 3.73 11.54 -0.08
C THR A 2 3.89 10.05 -0.39
N GLY A 3 5.12 9.59 -0.63
CA GLY A 3 5.38 8.22 -1.07
C GLY A 3 4.92 7.94 -2.51
N GLY A 4 4.90 8.97 -3.37
CA GLY A 4 4.39 8.86 -4.73
C GLY A 4 5.25 8.02 -5.68
N CYS A 5 6.54 7.83 -5.37
CA CYS A 5 7.42 6.93 -6.12
C CYS A 5 7.31 5.46 -5.68
N GLY A 6 6.51 5.18 -4.64
CA GLY A 6 6.23 3.83 -4.17
C GLY A 6 5.11 3.14 -4.95
N TYR A 7 4.92 1.84 -4.68
CA TYR A 7 3.96 0.98 -5.38
C TYR A 7 2.52 1.53 -5.38
N ILE A 8 1.90 1.71 -4.20
CA ILE A 8 0.51 2.19 -4.11
C ILE A 8 0.43 3.66 -4.52
N GLY A 9 1.44 4.47 -4.14
CA GLY A 9 1.51 5.89 -4.48
C GLY A 9 1.50 6.12 -5.99
N ALA A 10 2.31 5.39 -6.76
CA ALA A 10 2.35 5.51 -8.22
C ALA A 10 1.00 5.22 -8.89
N HIS A 11 0.30 4.16 -8.45
CA HIS A 11 -1.04 3.83 -8.96
C HIS A 11 -2.07 4.90 -8.57
N THR A 12 -1.96 5.45 -7.37
CA THR A 12 -2.85 6.53 -6.91
C THR A 12 -2.59 7.84 -7.66
N LEU A 13 -1.33 8.14 -8.02
CA LEU A 13 -1.02 9.28 -8.90
C LEU A 13 -1.70 9.15 -10.26
N VAL A 14 -1.66 7.95 -10.88
CA VAL A 14 -2.35 7.69 -12.15
C VAL A 14 -3.85 7.93 -11.98
N ASP A 15 -4.50 7.30 -11.00
CA ASP A 15 -5.94 7.42 -10.79
C ASP A 15 -6.38 8.87 -10.52
N LEU A 16 -5.60 9.63 -9.72
CA LEU A 16 -5.87 11.05 -9.48
C LEU A 16 -5.78 11.88 -10.76
N ILE A 17 -4.73 11.69 -11.56
CA ILE A 17 -4.55 12.43 -12.84
C ILE A 17 -5.69 12.12 -13.80
N GLU A 18 -6.08 10.85 -13.95
CA GLU A 18 -7.18 10.42 -14.79
C GLU A 18 -8.54 10.97 -14.32
N ASN A 19 -8.66 11.30 -13.02
CA ASN A 19 -9.82 11.97 -12.42
C ASN A 19 -9.70 13.50 -12.39
N GLY A 20 -8.71 14.08 -13.09
CA GLY A 20 -8.59 15.52 -13.31
C GLY A 20 -7.91 16.30 -12.17
N TYR A 21 -7.19 15.62 -11.28
CA TYR A 21 -6.41 16.28 -10.23
C TYR A 21 -5.01 16.67 -10.71
N GLU A 22 -4.57 17.86 -10.32
CA GLU A 22 -3.16 18.23 -10.38
C GLU A 22 -2.45 17.64 -9.15
N VAL A 23 -1.29 17.01 -9.38
CA VAL A 23 -0.59 16.26 -8.35
C VAL A 23 0.90 16.61 -8.28
N ILE A 24 1.42 16.64 -7.07
CA ILE A 24 2.87 16.60 -6.80
C ILE A 24 3.17 15.41 -5.89
N SER A 25 4.40 14.94 -5.92
CA SER A 25 4.91 13.86 -5.06
C SER A 25 5.98 14.41 -4.11
N ILE A 26 6.00 13.88 -2.88
CA ILE A 26 7.11 14.02 -1.94
C ILE A 26 7.57 12.60 -1.60
N ASP A 27 8.78 12.25 -2.00
CA ASP A 27 9.36 10.93 -1.78
C ASP A 27 10.89 11.06 -1.76
N ASP A 28 11.54 10.61 -0.70
CA ASP A 28 13.00 10.70 -0.54
C ASP A 28 13.76 9.66 -1.35
N ASN A 29 13.04 8.72 -1.93
CA ASN A 29 13.54 7.57 -2.68
C ASN A 29 14.45 6.61 -1.85
N SER A 30 14.32 6.60 -0.53
CA SER A 30 15.05 5.67 0.32
C SER A 30 14.54 4.22 0.20
N ARG A 31 13.25 4.06 -0.13
CA ARG A 31 12.57 2.76 -0.30
C ARG A 31 11.76 2.67 -1.59
N SER A 32 12.02 3.56 -2.53
CA SER A 32 11.34 3.66 -3.81
C SER A 32 12.32 4.07 -4.91
N THR A 33 11.85 4.11 -6.12
CA THR A 33 12.64 4.56 -7.26
C THR A 33 11.83 5.52 -8.12
N PRO A 34 12.43 6.59 -8.66
CA PRO A 34 11.75 7.47 -9.61
C PRO A 34 11.40 6.78 -10.95
N PHE A 35 11.82 5.53 -11.14
CA PHE A 35 11.49 4.74 -12.34
C PHE A 35 9.97 4.69 -12.59
N LEU A 36 9.15 4.54 -11.55
CA LEU A 36 7.69 4.49 -11.68
C LEU A 36 7.09 5.81 -12.18
N LEU A 37 7.75 6.96 -11.98
CA LEU A 37 7.30 8.25 -12.52
C LEU A 37 7.31 8.26 -14.06
N ASN A 38 8.26 7.57 -14.69
CA ASN A 38 8.29 7.40 -16.14
C ASN A 38 7.08 6.58 -16.62
N GLY A 39 6.71 5.53 -15.87
CA GLY A 39 5.50 4.74 -16.15
C GLY A 39 4.23 5.57 -16.04
N ILE A 40 4.12 6.42 -15.01
CA ILE A 40 3.01 7.36 -14.85
C ILE A 40 2.91 8.29 -16.07
N GLN A 41 4.04 8.86 -16.51
CA GLN A 41 4.07 9.73 -17.69
C GLN A 41 3.63 9.02 -18.97
N LYS A 42 4.04 7.76 -19.15
CA LYS A 42 3.60 6.95 -20.32
C LYS A 42 2.09 6.68 -20.32
N ILE A 43 1.51 6.45 -19.12
CA ILE A 43 0.07 6.18 -18.99
C ILE A 43 -0.75 7.44 -19.17
N THR A 44 -0.38 8.54 -18.50
CA THR A 44 -1.21 9.72 -18.33
C THR A 44 -0.81 10.89 -19.24
N GLY A 45 0.40 10.87 -19.80
CA GLY A 45 1.00 12.01 -20.49
C GLY A 45 1.52 13.11 -19.56
N VAL A 46 1.33 12.99 -18.24
CA VAL A 46 1.69 14.01 -17.25
C VAL A 46 3.01 13.66 -16.59
N GLN A 47 3.93 14.63 -16.58
CA GLN A 47 5.19 14.51 -15.84
C GLN A 47 4.97 15.00 -14.40
N VAL A 48 4.91 14.07 -13.45
CA VAL A 48 4.72 14.38 -12.02
C VAL A 48 6.02 14.91 -11.42
N LYS A 49 5.96 16.11 -10.81
CA LYS A 49 7.09 16.65 -10.05
C LYS A 49 7.21 15.90 -8.72
N ASN A 50 8.36 15.27 -8.49
CA ASN A 50 8.71 14.70 -7.18
C ASN A 50 9.71 15.59 -6.45
N TYR A 51 9.37 15.94 -5.22
CA TYR A 51 10.28 16.58 -4.28
C TYR A 51 11.02 15.49 -3.51
N LYS A 52 12.34 15.38 -3.70
CA LYS A 52 13.17 14.43 -2.97
C LYS A 52 13.44 14.96 -1.55
N VAL A 53 12.46 14.78 -0.67
CA VAL A 53 12.46 15.29 0.71
C VAL A 53 12.15 14.18 1.69
N ASP A 54 12.96 14.07 2.75
CA ASP A 54 12.66 13.25 3.92
C ASP A 54 11.66 14.01 4.83
N LEU A 55 10.46 13.48 4.98
CA LEU A 55 9.40 14.06 5.80
C LEU A 55 9.75 14.16 7.29
N CYS A 56 10.76 13.44 7.75
CA CYS A 56 11.27 13.59 9.11
C CYS A 56 11.93 14.96 9.35
N HIS A 57 12.31 15.67 8.29
CA HIS A 57 12.86 17.03 8.35
C HIS A 57 11.75 18.05 8.11
N TYR A 58 11.32 18.71 9.20
CA TYR A 58 10.18 19.64 9.15
C TYR A 58 10.41 20.82 8.20
N ASP A 59 11.57 21.48 8.25
CA ASP A 59 11.82 22.65 7.44
C ASP A 59 11.84 22.37 5.94
N ASP A 60 12.41 21.22 5.54
CA ASP A 60 12.40 20.78 4.14
C ASP A 60 10.98 20.42 3.69
N THR A 61 10.21 19.72 4.54
CA THR A 61 8.79 19.42 4.28
C THR A 61 7.99 20.70 4.12
N ARG A 62 8.16 21.65 5.04
CA ARG A 62 7.49 22.94 5.03
C ARG A 62 7.80 23.77 3.76
N ALA A 63 9.05 23.73 3.27
CA ALA A 63 9.45 24.41 2.05
C ALA A 63 8.65 23.95 0.82
N VAL A 64 8.32 22.65 0.73
CA VAL A 64 7.46 22.14 -0.35
C VAL A 64 6.07 22.78 -0.31
N PHE A 65 5.48 22.96 0.87
CA PHE A 65 4.17 23.61 1.01
C PHE A 65 4.26 25.12 0.70
N GLN A 66 5.37 25.76 1.01
CA GLN A 66 5.59 27.18 0.66
C GLN A 66 5.65 27.38 -0.87
N GLU A 67 6.28 26.44 -1.59
CA GLU A 67 6.32 26.45 -3.06
C GLU A 67 4.98 26.14 -3.70
N ASN A 68 4.08 25.43 -2.99
CA ASN A 68 2.80 24.96 -3.51
C ASN A 68 1.65 25.36 -2.54
N PRO A 69 1.36 26.67 -2.42
CA PRO A 69 0.40 27.18 -1.43
C PRO A 69 -1.07 26.83 -1.75
N ASP A 70 -1.33 26.31 -2.93
CA ASP A 70 -2.63 25.90 -3.45
C ASP A 70 -2.96 24.41 -3.18
N ILE A 71 -2.14 23.70 -2.42
CA ILE A 71 -2.43 22.32 -2.01
C ILE A 71 -3.74 22.27 -1.23
N THR A 72 -4.73 21.53 -1.76
CA THR A 72 -6.06 21.35 -1.13
C THR A 72 -6.23 19.99 -0.48
N GLY A 73 -5.38 19.02 -0.78
CA GLY A 73 -5.47 17.68 -0.20
C GLY A 73 -4.12 16.99 -0.06
N ILE A 74 -4.00 16.17 0.97
CA ILE A 74 -2.83 15.33 1.21
C ILE A 74 -3.27 13.87 1.23
N ILE A 75 -2.53 13.02 0.51
CA ILE A 75 -2.60 11.56 0.67
C ILE A 75 -1.23 11.10 1.17
N HIS A 76 -1.20 10.49 2.35
CA HIS A 76 0.03 10.14 3.04
C HIS A 76 0.31 8.63 2.98
N PHE A 77 1.19 8.22 2.06
CA PHE A 77 1.68 6.83 1.95
C PHE A 77 3.08 6.63 2.55
N ALA A 78 3.92 7.67 2.53
CA ALA A 78 5.32 7.55 2.92
C ALA A 78 5.47 6.95 4.32
N ALA A 79 5.98 5.72 4.38
CA ALA A 79 6.25 4.97 5.60
C ALA A 79 7.10 3.74 5.28
N PHE A 80 7.88 3.28 6.23
CA PHE A 80 8.45 1.93 6.19
C PHE A 80 7.34 0.92 6.50
N LYS A 81 7.22 -0.16 5.68
CA LYS A 81 6.04 -1.06 5.70
C LYS A 81 6.36 -2.54 5.93
N ALA A 82 7.63 -2.94 5.96
CA ALA A 82 8.00 -4.35 6.05
C ALA A 82 7.87 -4.87 7.49
N VAL A 83 6.89 -5.76 7.72
CA VAL A 83 6.57 -6.32 9.04
C VAL A 83 7.79 -6.99 9.67
N GLY A 84 8.48 -7.88 8.93
CA GLY A 84 9.67 -8.59 9.43
C GLY A 84 10.81 -7.64 9.82
N GLU A 85 11.17 -6.68 8.94
CA GLU A 85 12.20 -5.68 9.26
C GLU A 85 11.81 -4.83 10.49
N SER A 86 10.52 -4.55 10.67
CA SER A 86 10.08 -3.78 11.85
C SER A 86 10.33 -4.51 13.17
N VAL A 87 10.27 -5.83 13.17
CA VAL A 87 10.60 -6.64 14.35
C VAL A 87 12.12 -6.64 14.60
N GLU A 88 12.92 -6.68 13.55
CA GLU A 88 14.39 -6.65 13.65
C GLU A 88 14.92 -5.25 14.01
N LYS A 89 14.27 -4.19 13.51
CA LYS A 89 14.70 -2.80 13.64
C LYS A 89 13.57 -1.87 14.11
N PRO A 90 12.99 -2.09 15.30
CA PRO A 90 11.77 -1.38 15.71
C PRO A 90 11.94 0.15 15.78
N LEU A 91 13.07 0.63 16.30
CA LEU A 91 13.32 2.07 16.44
C LEU A 91 13.34 2.79 15.08
N LEU A 92 13.90 2.17 14.04
CA LEU A 92 13.91 2.71 12.68
C LEU A 92 12.48 3.03 12.19
N TYR A 93 11.50 2.18 12.53
CA TYR A 93 10.11 2.39 12.15
C TYR A 93 9.45 3.53 12.93
N PHE A 94 9.73 3.64 14.22
CA PHE A 94 9.22 4.74 15.02
C PHE A 94 9.86 6.08 14.64
N GLU A 95 11.17 6.11 14.42
CA GLU A 95 11.92 7.31 14.02
C GLU A 95 11.51 7.82 12.62
N ASN A 96 11.06 6.95 11.73
CA ASN A 96 10.61 7.35 10.41
C ASN A 96 9.09 7.65 10.35
N ASN A 97 8.25 6.69 10.75
CA ASN A 97 6.83 6.73 10.47
C ASN A 97 6.06 7.77 11.33
N ILE A 98 6.54 8.04 12.55
CA ILE A 98 5.84 8.98 13.45
C ILE A 98 6.24 10.43 13.17
N PRO A 99 7.52 10.82 13.12
CA PRO A 99 7.91 12.20 12.79
C PRO A 99 7.41 12.65 11.42
N SER A 100 7.44 11.78 10.40
CA SER A 100 6.92 12.12 9.06
C SER A 100 5.44 12.52 9.10
N LEU A 101 4.60 11.74 9.80
CA LEU A 101 3.19 12.09 9.99
C LEU A 101 3.01 13.40 10.78
N VAL A 102 3.72 13.54 11.90
CA VAL A 102 3.60 14.74 12.76
C VAL A 102 4.00 16.01 11.99
N ASN A 103 5.08 15.96 11.20
CA ASN A 103 5.52 17.10 10.40
C ASN A 103 4.51 17.46 9.31
N LEU A 104 3.90 16.46 8.65
CA LEU A 104 2.81 16.69 7.71
C LEU A 104 1.59 17.34 8.38
N LEU A 105 1.20 16.88 9.57
CA LEU A 105 0.07 17.49 10.31
C LEU A 105 0.35 18.94 10.71
N LYS A 106 1.61 19.27 11.06
CA LYS A 106 2.02 20.67 11.29
C LYS A 106 1.87 21.51 10.02
N CYS A 107 2.37 21.02 8.87
CA CYS A 107 2.20 21.69 7.58
C CYS A 107 0.71 21.80 7.21
N THR A 108 -0.07 20.72 7.41
CA THR A 108 -1.52 20.71 7.19
C THR A 108 -2.22 21.85 7.95
N THR A 109 -1.84 22.06 9.20
CA THR A 109 -2.39 23.14 10.05
C THR A 109 -1.91 24.52 9.60
N GLU A 110 -0.62 24.70 9.38
CA GLU A 110 -0.02 25.99 9.00
C GLU A 110 -0.57 26.50 7.67
N PHE A 111 -0.64 25.60 6.66
CA PHE A 111 -1.11 25.94 5.31
C PHE A 111 -2.61 25.72 5.12
N LYS A 112 -3.35 25.40 6.20
CA LYS A 112 -4.82 25.22 6.20
C LYS A 112 -5.32 24.25 5.15
N VAL A 113 -4.62 23.12 4.96
CA VAL A 113 -5.03 22.09 3.99
C VAL A 113 -6.30 21.40 4.46
N PRO A 114 -7.41 21.46 3.69
CA PRO A 114 -8.72 21.02 4.17
C PRO A 114 -8.92 19.50 4.20
N TYR A 115 -8.15 18.70 3.42
CA TYR A 115 -8.38 17.27 3.27
C TYR A 115 -7.12 16.48 3.50
N PHE A 116 -7.23 15.40 4.29
CA PHE A 116 -6.12 14.50 4.57
C PHE A 116 -6.57 13.04 4.53
N VAL A 117 -5.95 12.24 3.67
CA VAL A 117 -6.16 10.78 3.60
C VAL A 117 -4.91 10.08 4.12
N PHE A 118 -5.09 9.27 5.15
CA PHE A 118 -4.03 8.49 5.78
C PHE A 118 -4.07 7.03 5.32
N SER A 119 -2.95 6.56 4.81
CA SER A 119 -2.69 5.17 4.52
C SER A 119 -2.55 4.38 5.81
N SER A 120 -3.66 3.87 6.34
CA SER A 120 -3.68 2.93 7.44
C SER A 120 -3.56 1.49 6.92
N SER A 121 -3.75 0.50 7.77
CA SER A 121 -3.54 -0.92 7.44
C SER A 121 -4.45 -1.81 8.27
N CYS A 122 -4.78 -2.99 7.75
CA CYS A 122 -5.45 -4.03 8.54
C CYS A 122 -4.64 -4.48 9.78
N THR A 123 -3.33 -4.21 9.80
CA THR A 123 -2.46 -4.53 10.95
C THR A 123 -2.87 -3.81 12.23
N VAL A 124 -3.69 -2.75 12.15
CA VAL A 124 -4.23 -2.06 13.32
C VAL A 124 -5.19 -2.94 14.13
N TYR A 125 -5.78 -3.96 13.52
CA TYR A 125 -6.67 -4.89 14.22
C TYR A 125 -5.95 -5.90 15.11
N GLY A 126 -4.62 -6.05 14.94
CA GLY A 126 -3.85 -7.11 15.61
C GLY A 126 -4.38 -8.49 15.22
N ASN A 127 -4.57 -9.36 16.20
CA ASN A 127 -5.16 -10.69 16.02
C ASN A 127 -6.66 -10.66 16.40
N PRO A 128 -7.59 -10.47 15.44
CA PRO A 128 -9.00 -10.29 15.73
C PRO A 128 -9.66 -11.59 16.16
N ASP A 129 -10.64 -11.51 17.10
CA ASP A 129 -11.43 -12.68 17.53
C ASP A 129 -12.52 -13.04 16.52
N ILE A 130 -13.01 -12.04 15.78
CA ILE A 130 -14.13 -12.17 14.84
C ILE A 130 -13.70 -11.66 13.48
N ILE A 131 -13.94 -12.44 12.45
CA ILE A 131 -13.74 -12.11 11.04
C ILE A 131 -15.04 -12.41 10.27
N PRO A 132 -15.36 -11.62 9.23
CA PRO A 132 -14.64 -10.45 8.71
C PRO A 132 -14.59 -9.30 9.71
N VAL A 133 -13.47 -8.53 9.71
CA VAL A 133 -13.35 -7.33 10.55
C VAL A 133 -14.10 -6.16 9.95
N THR A 134 -14.76 -5.37 10.80
CA THR A 134 -15.42 -4.11 10.44
C THR A 134 -14.63 -2.93 11.00
N GLU A 135 -14.96 -1.70 10.62
CA GLU A 135 -14.35 -0.49 11.19
C GLU A 135 -14.62 -0.33 12.68
N ALA A 136 -15.69 -0.97 13.20
CA ALA A 136 -16.05 -1.03 14.62
C ALA A 136 -15.34 -2.16 15.38
N SER A 137 -14.65 -3.06 14.69
CA SER A 137 -13.89 -4.14 15.35
C SER A 137 -12.84 -3.58 16.30
N PRO A 138 -12.65 -4.19 17.49
CA PRO A 138 -11.68 -3.70 18.45
C PRO A 138 -10.25 -3.65 17.88
N VAL A 139 -9.55 -2.56 18.13
CA VAL A 139 -8.13 -2.43 17.89
C VAL A 139 -7.41 -3.18 19.02
N LYS A 140 -6.78 -4.30 18.69
CA LYS A 140 -6.01 -5.11 19.65
C LYS A 140 -4.52 -4.71 19.64
N PRO A 141 -3.73 -5.17 20.61
CA PRO A 141 -2.28 -4.96 20.57
C PRO A 141 -1.71 -5.34 19.20
N ALA A 142 -0.87 -4.47 18.65
CA ALA A 142 -0.24 -4.70 17.37
C ALA A 142 0.73 -5.89 17.44
N GLU A 143 0.71 -6.75 16.43
CA GLU A 143 1.59 -7.92 16.33
C GLU A 143 3.01 -7.55 15.84
N SER A 144 3.23 -6.28 15.47
CA SER A 144 4.54 -5.80 15.00
C SER A 144 4.72 -4.30 15.27
N PRO A 145 5.98 -3.82 15.35
CA PRO A 145 6.26 -2.39 15.42
C PRO A 145 5.68 -1.59 14.26
N TYR A 146 5.68 -2.12 13.03
CA TYR A 146 4.98 -1.49 11.90
C TYR A 146 3.48 -1.31 12.20
N GLY A 147 2.80 -2.37 12.64
CA GLY A 147 1.38 -2.30 13.01
C GLY A 147 1.14 -1.26 14.11
N LEU A 148 2.02 -1.21 15.10
CA LEU A 148 1.95 -0.21 16.17
C LEU A 148 2.12 1.22 15.63
N THR A 149 3.05 1.48 14.67
CA THR A 149 3.14 2.82 14.06
C THR A 149 1.87 3.23 13.34
N LYS A 150 1.11 2.29 12.75
CA LYS A 150 -0.18 2.58 12.13
C LYS A 150 -1.27 2.87 13.16
N GLN A 151 -1.33 2.12 14.27
CA GLN A 151 -2.22 2.42 15.40
C GLN A 151 -1.92 3.81 15.98
N MET A 152 -0.65 4.10 16.29
CA MET A 152 -0.22 5.41 16.76
C MET A 152 -0.57 6.52 15.77
N GLY A 153 -0.41 6.30 14.47
CA GLY A 153 -0.77 7.26 13.42
C GLY A 153 -2.27 7.59 13.42
N GLU A 154 -3.13 6.57 13.52
CA GLU A 154 -4.58 6.78 13.66
C GLU A 154 -4.91 7.57 14.94
N ASP A 155 -4.28 7.24 16.07
CA ASP A 155 -4.54 7.91 17.35
C ASP A 155 -4.03 9.35 17.34
N ILE A 156 -2.85 9.62 16.77
CA ILE A 156 -2.34 10.98 16.58
C ILE A 156 -3.33 11.81 15.77
N ILE A 157 -3.85 11.29 14.64
CA ILE A 157 -4.84 11.99 13.83
C ILE A 157 -6.13 12.23 14.62
N LYS A 158 -6.68 11.19 15.28
CA LYS A 158 -7.92 11.30 16.05
C LYS A 158 -7.81 12.33 17.17
N HIS A 159 -6.69 12.35 17.90
CA HIS A 159 -6.48 13.28 19.02
C HIS A 159 -6.11 14.70 18.57
N SER A 160 -5.49 14.86 17.40
CA SER A 160 -5.14 16.19 16.86
C SER A 160 -6.31 16.84 16.10
N SER A 161 -7.15 16.03 15.46
CA SER A 161 -8.23 16.52 14.59
C SER A 161 -9.17 17.54 15.23
N PRO A 162 -9.54 17.49 16.54
CA PRO A 162 -10.42 18.50 17.12
C PRO A 162 -9.86 19.92 17.06
N ALA A 163 -8.52 20.06 17.06
CA ALA A 163 -7.83 21.36 17.01
C ALA A 163 -7.48 21.82 15.57
N MET A 164 -7.87 21.08 14.54
CA MET A 164 -7.55 21.35 13.13
C MET A 164 -8.82 21.60 12.33
N ASP A 165 -8.78 22.44 11.30
CA ASP A 165 -9.91 22.63 10.37
C ASP A 165 -9.99 21.51 9.31
N THR A 166 -8.96 20.68 9.20
CA THR A 166 -8.82 19.57 8.28
C THR A 166 -9.81 18.45 8.57
N ARG A 167 -10.33 17.80 7.51
CA ARG A 167 -11.11 16.57 7.57
C ARG A 167 -10.25 15.41 7.15
N PHE A 168 -10.44 14.26 7.80
CA PHE A 168 -9.56 13.10 7.66
C PHE A 168 -10.30 11.87 7.21
N ILE A 169 -9.62 11.06 6.38
CA ILE A 169 -9.99 9.67 6.10
C ILE A 169 -8.81 8.77 6.46
N LEU A 170 -9.10 7.69 7.17
CA LEU A 170 -8.18 6.60 7.47
C LEU A 170 -8.59 5.39 6.63
N LEU A 171 -7.78 5.00 5.65
CA LEU A 171 -8.04 3.85 4.81
C LEU A 171 -7.25 2.64 5.32
N ARG A 172 -7.95 1.66 5.89
CA ARG A 172 -7.39 0.40 6.38
C ARG A 172 -7.44 -0.64 5.28
N TYR A 173 -6.41 -0.71 4.44
CA TYR A 173 -6.37 -1.72 3.40
C TYR A 173 -5.60 -2.97 3.82
N PHE A 174 -5.94 -4.07 3.14
CA PHE A 174 -5.41 -5.38 3.39
C PHE A 174 -4.18 -5.63 2.50
N ASN A 175 -4.09 -6.71 1.76
CA ASN A 175 -2.89 -7.05 1.02
C ASN A 175 -2.95 -6.52 -0.42
N PRO A 176 -2.32 -5.38 -0.76
CA PRO A 176 -2.29 -4.88 -2.13
C PRO A 176 -1.50 -5.83 -3.03
N VAL A 177 -2.05 -6.14 -4.20
CA VAL A 177 -1.43 -7.01 -5.20
C VAL A 177 -1.75 -6.55 -6.62
N GLY A 178 -1.02 -7.07 -7.60
CA GLY A 178 -1.21 -6.75 -9.01
C GLY A 178 -0.35 -5.58 -9.48
N ALA A 179 -0.55 -5.22 -10.72
CA ALA A 179 0.08 -4.08 -11.37
C ALA A 179 -0.94 -3.35 -12.23
N HIS A 180 -0.62 -2.15 -12.70
CA HIS A 180 -1.48 -1.42 -13.62
C HIS A 180 -1.70 -2.25 -14.91
N PRO A 181 -2.92 -2.28 -15.48
CA PRO A 181 -3.19 -3.08 -16.70
C PRO A 181 -2.31 -2.74 -17.91
N SER A 182 -1.76 -1.52 -17.96
CA SER A 182 -0.77 -1.14 -19.00
C SER A 182 0.60 -1.78 -18.81
N ILE A 183 0.86 -2.40 -17.64
CA ILE A 183 2.17 -2.93 -17.23
C ILE A 183 3.31 -1.88 -17.25
N GLU A 184 2.99 -0.58 -17.15
CA GLU A 184 3.99 0.49 -17.05
C GLU A 184 4.38 0.83 -15.60
N ILE A 185 3.55 0.44 -14.62
CA ILE A 185 3.81 0.56 -13.19
C ILE A 185 3.33 -0.69 -12.44
N GLY A 186 4.08 -1.08 -11.40
CA GLY A 186 3.80 -2.24 -10.56
C GLY A 186 4.65 -2.24 -9.30
N GLU A 187 4.64 -3.32 -8.52
CA GLU A 187 5.46 -3.42 -7.31
C GLU A 187 6.93 -3.71 -7.68
N LEU A 188 7.85 -2.91 -7.13
CA LEU A 188 9.31 -3.08 -7.26
C LEU A 188 9.91 -3.27 -5.86
N PRO A 189 9.99 -4.52 -5.36
CA PRO A 189 10.61 -4.79 -4.08
C PRO A 189 12.12 -4.48 -4.11
N ILE A 190 12.59 -3.71 -3.13
CA ILE A 190 14.03 -3.52 -2.91
C ILE A 190 14.53 -4.68 -2.05
N GLY A 191 15.42 -5.51 -2.59
CA GLY A 191 15.93 -6.71 -1.93
C GLY A 191 14.94 -7.88 -1.96
N LYS A 192 14.95 -8.73 -0.92
CA LYS A 192 14.05 -9.89 -0.84
C LYS A 192 12.59 -9.44 -0.69
N PRO A 193 11.66 -10.01 -1.47
CA PRO A 193 10.25 -9.67 -1.35
C PRO A 193 9.70 -10.08 0.03
N ALA A 194 9.06 -9.14 0.71
CA ALA A 194 8.42 -9.37 2.01
C ALA A 194 6.98 -9.89 1.88
N ASN A 195 6.35 -9.66 0.72
CA ASN A 195 4.96 -10.03 0.42
C ASN A 195 4.88 -11.30 -0.42
N LEU A 196 3.77 -12.02 -0.31
CA LEU A 196 3.56 -13.32 -0.98
C LEU A 196 3.63 -13.20 -2.51
N VAL A 197 2.87 -12.28 -3.11
CA VAL A 197 2.74 -12.24 -4.59
C VAL A 197 4.05 -11.87 -5.28
N PRO A 198 4.84 -10.87 -4.85
CA PRO A 198 6.19 -10.68 -5.38
C PRO A 198 7.11 -11.89 -5.19
N ALA A 199 6.98 -12.65 -4.09
CA ALA A 199 7.77 -13.88 -3.90
C ALA A 199 7.33 -14.98 -4.88
N ILE A 200 6.03 -15.08 -5.18
CA ILE A 200 5.49 -15.99 -6.19
C ILE A 200 6.06 -15.63 -7.58
N THR A 201 5.93 -14.37 -8.01
CA THR A 201 6.37 -13.94 -9.35
C THR A 201 7.88 -14.08 -9.53
N GLN A 202 8.66 -13.72 -8.51
CA GLN A 202 10.12 -13.88 -8.52
C GLN A 202 10.56 -15.35 -8.51
N CYS A 203 9.80 -16.23 -7.85
CA CYS A 203 10.04 -17.67 -7.92
C CYS A 203 9.72 -18.21 -9.33
N ALA A 204 8.59 -17.83 -9.90
CA ALA A 204 8.16 -18.28 -11.21
C ALA A 204 9.10 -17.84 -12.34
N ILE A 205 9.70 -16.64 -12.23
CA ILE A 205 10.65 -16.11 -13.22
C ILE A 205 12.09 -16.56 -12.98
N GLY A 206 12.35 -17.32 -11.89
CA GLY A 206 13.63 -17.89 -11.56
C GLY A 206 14.60 -17.01 -10.77
N LYS A 207 14.16 -15.82 -10.30
CA LYS A 207 14.97 -14.96 -9.39
C LYS A 207 15.10 -15.60 -7.99
N ILE A 208 14.11 -16.39 -7.56
CA ILE A 208 14.12 -17.18 -6.32
C ILE A 208 13.98 -18.66 -6.72
N PRO A 209 14.87 -19.55 -6.25
CA PRO A 209 14.86 -20.95 -6.68
C PRO A 209 13.64 -21.73 -6.19
N GLN A 210 13.11 -21.38 -5.02
CA GLN A 210 11.98 -22.07 -4.42
C GLN A 210 11.22 -21.14 -3.45
N LEU A 211 9.88 -21.16 -3.51
CA LEU A 211 9.01 -20.43 -2.57
C LEU A 211 8.81 -21.28 -1.30
N THR A 212 8.84 -20.63 -0.13
CA THR A 212 8.43 -21.25 1.13
C THR A 212 7.01 -20.83 1.49
N VAL A 213 6.11 -21.81 1.65
CA VAL A 213 4.79 -21.64 2.26
C VAL A 213 4.95 -21.88 3.77
N PHE A 214 4.67 -20.86 4.58
CA PHE A 214 4.91 -20.91 6.02
C PHE A 214 3.74 -21.54 6.78
N GLY A 215 3.88 -22.84 7.12
CA GLY A 215 2.88 -23.63 7.84
C GLY A 215 1.79 -24.23 6.94
N ASN A 216 1.34 -25.41 7.31
CA ASN A 216 0.19 -26.11 6.71
C ASN A 216 -0.73 -26.73 7.76
N ASP A 217 -0.60 -26.29 9.00
CA ASP A 217 -1.29 -26.80 10.17
C ASP A 217 -2.14 -25.73 10.88
N TYR A 218 -2.39 -24.59 10.19
CA TYR A 218 -3.34 -23.59 10.69
C TYR A 218 -4.78 -24.15 10.69
N PRO A 219 -5.65 -23.74 11.63
CA PRO A 219 -7.06 -24.15 11.66
C PRO A 219 -7.85 -23.42 10.54
N THR A 220 -7.46 -23.64 9.29
CA THR A 220 -8.05 -23.09 8.07
C THR A 220 -8.43 -24.22 7.12
N ARG A 221 -9.11 -23.90 6.02
CA ARG A 221 -9.63 -24.92 5.09
C ARG A 221 -8.58 -25.79 4.38
N ASP A 222 -7.35 -25.30 4.25
CA ASP A 222 -6.23 -26.03 3.62
C ASP A 222 -4.95 -26.04 4.46
N GLY A 223 -5.03 -25.57 5.69
CA GLY A 223 -3.92 -25.52 6.63
C GLY A 223 -2.98 -24.34 6.46
N SER A 224 -3.06 -23.56 5.38
CA SER A 224 -2.29 -22.33 5.22
C SER A 224 -3.05 -21.11 5.74
N ASN A 225 -2.36 -20.01 6.04
CA ASN A 225 -3.02 -18.83 6.56
C ASN A 225 -3.85 -18.09 5.49
N ILE A 226 -4.85 -17.32 5.94
CA ILE A 226 -5.82 -16.64 5.08
C ILE A 226 -5.59 -15.13 5.13
N ARG A 227 -5.56 -14.50 3.95
CA ARG A 227 -5.44 -13.06 3.77
C ARG A 227 -6.51 -12.55 2.81
N ASP A 228 -6.75 -11.25 2.85
CA ASP A 228 -7.59 -10.55 1.89
C ASP A 228 -6.68 -9.86 0.89
N TYR A 229 -6.66 -10.33 -0.36
CA TYR A 229 -5.90 -9.72 -1.44
C TYR A 229 -6.78 -8.77 -2.21
N ILE A 230 -6.24 -7.59 -2.52
CA ILE A 230 -6.96 -6.54 -3.22
C ILE A 230 -6.09 -5.93 -4.31
N HIS A 231 -6.67 -5.68 -5.48
CA HIS A 231 -5.92 -5.10 -6.58
C HIS A 231 -5.49 -3.66 -6.26
N VAL A 232 -4.23 -3.35 -6.54
CA VAL A 232 -3.64 -2.04 -6.24
C VAL A 232 -4.39 -0.88 -6.91
N CYS A 233 -4.95 -1.08 -8.11
CA CYS A 233 -5.77 -0.07 -8.78
C CYS A 233 -7.10 0.18 -8.05
N ASP A 234 -7.72 -0.84 -7.44
CA ASP A 234 -8.93 -0.66 -6.64
C ASP A 234 -8.63 0.12 -5.36
N ILE A 235 -7.46 -0.12 -4.74
CA ILE A 235 -6.98 0.68 -3.61
C ILE A 235 -6.71 2.13 -4.05
N ALA A 236 -6.02 2.33 -5.17
CA ALA A 236 -5.72 3.65 -5.73
C ALA A 236 -7.01 4.46 -5.93
N HIS A 237 -8.01 3.85 -6.56
CA HIS A 237 -9.31 4.49 -6.78
C HIS A 237 -10.03 4.84 -5.48
N ALA A 238 -9.93 4.01 -4.44
CA ALA A 238 -10.50 4.33 -3.13
C ALA A 238 -9.91 5.60 -2.50
N HIS A 239 -8.63 5.92 -2.75
CA HIS A 239 -8.02 7.16 -2.29
C HIS A 239 -8.58 8.38 -3.01
N THR A 240 -8.78 8.29 -4.32
CA THR A 240 -9.43 9.34 -5.12
C THR A 240 -10.87 9.56 -4.65
N LEU A 241 -11.64 8.49 -4.47
CA LEU A 241 -13.00 8.56 -3.91
C LEU A 241 -13.01 9.16 -2.50
N GLY A 242 -11.99 8.87 -1.70
CA GLY A 242 -11.82 9.46 -0.36
C GLY A 242 -11.67 10.98 -0.41
N ILE A 243 -10.84 11.51 -1.30
CA ILE A 243 -10.70 12.96 -1.50
C ILE A 243 -12.04 13.56 -1.99
N GLN A 244 -12.68 12.93 -2.98
CA GLN A 244 -13.98 13.39 -3.50
C GLN A 244 -15.07 13.38 -2.42
N PHE A 245 -15.10 12.36 -1.57
CA PHE A 245 -16.04 12.25 -0.46
C PHE A 245 -15.92 13.41 0.53
N LEU A 246 -14.68 13.81 0.87
CA LEU A 246 -14.42 14.96 1.73
C LEU A 246 -14.77 16.29 1.04
N GLN A 247 -14.42 16.46 -0.23
CA GLN A 247 -14.75 17.65 -1.03
C GLN A 247 -16.26 17.87 -1.15
N GLN A 248 -17.01 16.78 -1.28
CA GLN A 248 -18.47 16.79 -1.37
C GLN A 248 -19.17 16.96 0.00
N ASN A 249 -18.42 17.12 1.11
CA ASN A 249 -18.94 17.23 2.48
C ASN A 249 -19.84 16.03 2.88
N ARG A 250 -19.54 14.83 2.44
CA ARG A 250 -20.30 13.61 2.74
C ARG A 250 -19.93 12.97 4.07
N ASN A 251 -18.80 13.39 4.67
CA ASN A 251 -18.34 12.87 5.95
C ASN A 251 -19.30 13.26 7.09
N LYS A 252 -19.64 12.28 7.94
CA LYS A 252 -20.47 12.46 9.15
C LYS A 252 -19.62 12.88 10.33
N HIS A 253 -18.36 12.46 10.34
CA HIS A 253 -17.40 12.75 11.39
C HIS A 253 -16.17 13.45 10.81
N LYS A 254 -15.42 14.13 11.66
CA LYS A 254 -14.19 14.81 11.26
C LYS A 254 -13.10 13.83 10.81
N VAL A 255 -13.12 12.64 11.37
CA VAL A 255 -12.27 11.51 11.00
C VAL A 255 -13.16 10.35 10.61
N GLU A 256 -13.10 9.93 9.36
CA GLU A 256 -13.79 8.74 8.87
C GLU A 256 -12.80 7.60 8.70
N VAL A 257 -13.28 6.37 8.89
CA VAL A 257 -12.48 5.15 8.71
C VAL A 257 -13.18 4.26 7.72
N PHE A 258 -12.42 3.66 6.80
CA PHE A 258 -12.94 2.68 5.83
C PHE A 258 -12.00 1.50 5.69
N ASN A 259 -12.56 0.29 5.69
CA ASN A 259 -11.87 -0.93 5.33
C ASN A 259 -11.87 -1.11 3.81
N LEU A 260 -10.70 -1.41 3.25
CA LEU A 260 -10.51 -1.70 1.84
C LEU A 260 -9.97 -3.13 1.67
N GLY A 261 -10.87 -4.08 1.50
CA GLY A 261 -10.59 -5.47 1.19
C GLY A 261 -11.70 -6.02 0.32
N THR A 262 -11.51 -7.20 -0.25
CA THR A 262 -12.52 -7.85 -1.09
C THR A 262 -13.65 -8.49 -0.28
N GLY A 263 -13.43 -8.71 1.00
CA GLY A 263 -14.34 -9.47 1.87
C GLY A 263 -14.19 -10.99 1.68
N ASN A 264 -13.30 -11.41 0.80
CA ASN A 264 -13.03 -12.81 0.49
C ASN A 264 -11.66 -13.21 1.02
N GLY A 265 -11.65 -13.97 2.11
CA GLY A 265 -10.40 -14.51 2.60
C GLY A 265 -9.85 -15.58 1.65
N VAL A 266 -8.61 -15.38 1.16
CA VAL A 266 -7.91 -16.29 0.27
C VAL A 266 -6.72 -16.89 1.01
N SER A 267 -6.56 -18.20 0.98
CA SER A 267 -5.42 -18.89 1.58
C SER A 267 -4.15 -18.75 0.71
N VAL A 268 -2.99 -19.01 1.31
CA VAL A 268 -1.73 -18.98 0.55
C VAL A 268 -1.72 -20.01 -0.58
N LEU A 269 -2.24 -21.22 -0.34
CA LEU A 269 -2.30 -22.27 -1.38
C LEU A 269 -3.32 -21.94 -2.47
N GLU A 270 -4.44 -21.30 -2.15
CA GLU A 270 -5.39 -20.77 -3.15
C GLU A 270 -4.76 -19.66 -4.00
N ALA A 271 -3.98 -18.76 -3.39
CA ALA A 271 -3.26 -17.72 -4.13
C ALA A 271 -2.25 -18.32 -5.12
N ILE A 272 -1.50 -19.34 -4.71
CA ILE A 272 -0.59 -20.10 -5.60
C ILE A 272 -1.37 -20.75 -6.73
N SER A 273 -2.48 -21.43 -6.43
CA SER A 273 -3.33 -22.09 -7.43
C SER A 273 -3.89 -21.07 -8.44
N ALA A 274 -4.36 -19.92 -7.97
CA ALA A 274 -4.85 -18.84 -8.83
C ALA A 274 -3.73 -18.30 -9.75
N PHE A 275 -2.51 -18.14 -9.23
CA PHE A 275 -1.36 -17.74 -10.02
C PHE A 275 -1.05 -18.77 -11.13
N GLU A 276 -0.95 -20.05 -10.78
CA GLU A 276 -0.70 -21.11 -11.74
C GLU A 276 -1.78 -21.17 -12.82
N HIS A 277 -3.05 -21.02 -12.42
CA HIS A 277 -4.18 -21.04 -13.35
C HIS A 277 -4.16 -19.85 -14.31
N SER A 278 -3.96 -18.64 -13.79
CA SER A 278 -4.05 -17.40 -14.58
C SER A 278 -2.86 -17.14 -15.49
N THR A 279 -1.68 -17.72 -15.16
CA THR A 279 -0.42 -17.48 -15.88
C THR A 279 0.07 -18.67 -16.68
N GLY A 280 -0.43 -19.88 -16.37
CA GLY A 280 0.10 -21.14 -16.93
C GLY A 280 1.47 -21.55 -16.38
N GLN A 281 2.05 -20.79 -15.46
CA GLN A 281 3.36 -21.08 -14.85
C GLN A 281 3.20 -22.05 -13.68
N LYS A 282 4.08 -23.03 -13.57
CA LYS A 282 4.15 -23.92 -12.41
C LYS A 282 5.14 -23.39 -11.39
N LEU A 283 4.72 -23.38 -10.12
CA LEU A 283 5.52 -22.82 -9.03
C LEU A 283 6.28 -23.93 -8.29
N ASN A 284 7.58 -23.75 -8.13
CA ASN A 284 8.39 -24.59 -7.25
C ASN A 284 8.28 -24.11 -5.81
N TYR A 285 7.48 -24.79 -4.97
CA TYR A 285 7.34 -24.42 -3.55
C TYR A 285 7.48 -25.63 -2.64
N HIS A 286 7.81 -25.34 -1.38
CA HIS A 286 7.77 -26.31 -0.28
C HIS A 286 7.07 -25.69 0.92
N ILE A 287 6.63 -26.56 1.83
CA ILE A 287 6.03 -26.14 3.09
C ILE A 287 7.11 -26.13 4.16
N GLY A 288 7.29 -24.96 4.78
CA GLY A 288 8.19 -24.76 5.93
C GLY A 288 7.41 -24.58 7.24
N ASP A 289 8.12 -24.33 8.32
CA ASP A 289 7.54 -24.02 9.63
C ASP A 289 6.73 -22.72 9.60
N ARG A 290 5.82 -22.57 10.57
CA ARG A 290 5.08 -21.30 10.76
C ARG A 290 6.04 -20.13 10.99
N ARG A 291 5.75 -19.00 10.35
CA ARG A 291 6.49 -17.76 10.61
C ARG A 291 5.96 -17.10 11.88
N PRO A 292 6.84 -16.71 12.84
CA PRO A 292 6.42 -15.99 14.04
C PRO A 292 5.67 -14.68 13.68
N GLY A 293 4.58 -14.40 14.40
CA GLY A 293 3.77 -13.21 14.21
C GLY A 293 2.75 -13.29 13.05
N ASP A 294 2.63 -14.43 12.35
CA ASP A 294 1.60 -14.60 11.34
C ASP A 294 0.22 -14.84 11.97
N VAL A 295 -0.73 -13.97 11.62
CA VAL A 295 -2.15 -14.11 11.98
C VAL A 295 -2.77 -15.26 11.19
N VAL A 296 -3.59 -16.11 11.83
CA VAL A 296 -4.24 -17.27 11.19
C VAL A 296 -5.09 -16.87 10.00
N ALA A 297 -5.98 -15.88 10.20
CA ALA A 297 -6.85 -15.36 9.15
C ALA A 297 -7.24 -13.92 9.42
N ILE A 298 -7.23 -13.09 8.39
CA ILE A 298 -7.76 -11.72 8.45
C ILE A 298 -8.29 -11.29 7.08
N TYR A 299 -9.57 -10.85 7.05
CA TYR A 299 -10.21 -10.25 5.87
C TYR A 299 -11.30 -9.27 6.28
N ALA A 300 -11.65 -8.35 5.37
CA ALA A 300 -12.51 -7.21 5.64
C ALA A 300 -14.01 -7.53 5.52
N ASN A 301 -14.84 -6.79 6.28
CA ASN A 301 -16.13 -6.34 5.77
C ASN A 301 -15.91 -4.98 5.11
N ASN A 302 -16.31 -4.80 3.86
CA ASN A 302 -16.11 -3.60 3.06
C ASN A 302 -17.39 -2.81 2.77
N GLU A 303 -18.53 -3.22 3.38
CA GLU A 303 -19.84 -2.63 3.12
C GLU A 303 -19.86 -1.11 3.29
N LYS A 304 -19.15 -0.59 4.29
CA LYS A 304 -19.07 0.86 4.52
C LYS A 304 -18.42 1.58 3.34
N ALA A 305 -17.31 1.08 2.82
CA ALA A 305 -16.63 1.67 1.67
C ALA A 305 -17.51 1.59 0.40
N VAL A 306 -18.17 0.47 0.17
CA VAL A 306 -19.11 0.30 -0.96
C VAL A 306 -20.28 1.29 -0.85
N ASN A 307 -20.92 1.36 0.29
CA ASN A 307 -22.15 2.14 0.46
C ASN A 307 -21.91 3.65 0.61
N GLU A 308 -20.85 4.04 1.30
CA GLU A 308 -20.60 5.46 1.60
C GLU A 308 -19.61 6.12 0.63
N LEU A 309 -18.52 5.46 0.21
CA LEU A 309 -17.62 6.02 -0.81
C LEU A 309 -18.14 5.78 -2.23
N GLY A 310 -18.98 4.76 -2.45
CA GLY A 310 -19.34 4.26 -3.77
C GLY A 310 -18.23 3.43 -4.40
N TRP A 311 -17.36 2.87 -3.57
CA TRP A 311 -16.21 2.09 -4.02
C TRP A 311 -16.64 0.73 -4.59
N VAL A 312 -16.08 0.36 -5.74
CA VAL A 312 -16.39 -0.89 -6.44
C VAL A 312 -15.09 -1.64 -6.71
N ILE A 313 -15.07 -2.93 -6.37
CA ILE A 313 -13.98 -3.84 -6.69
C ILE A 313 -14.12 -4.25 -8.15
N LYS A 314 -13.09 -3.96 -8.96
CA LYS A 314 -13.07 -4.22 -10.41
C LYS A 314 -12.28 -5.47 -10.77
N TYR A 315 -11.29 -5.84 -9.95
CA TYR A 315 -10.34 -6.91 -10.30
C TYR A 315 -10.49 -8.09 -9.36
N ASP A 316 -10.62 -9.28 -9.92
CA ASP A 316 -10.62 -10.55 -9.21
C ASP A 316 -9.19 -11.06 -8.91
N LEU A 317 -9.10 -12.18 -8.20
CA LEU A 317 -7.82 -12.78 -7.83
C LEU A 317 -6.99 -13.20 -9.06
N ASN A 318 -7.63 -13.68 -10.13
CA ASN A 318 -6.93 -14.07 -11.36
C ASN A 318 -6.31 -12.84 -12.06
N ALA A 319 -7.04 -11.75 -12.14
CA ALA A 319 -6.53 -10.48 -12.67
C ALA A 319 -5.37 -9.94 -11.83
N MET A 320 -5.45 -10.04 -10.49
CA MET A 320 -4.38 -9.67 -9.58
C MET A 320 -3.09 -10.44 -9.87
N MET A 321 -3.19 -11.78 -9.99
CA MET A 321 -2.04 -12.64 -10.27
C MET A 321 -1.48 -12.42 -11.67
N LYS A 322 -2.35 -12.27 -12.67
CA LYS A 322 -1.95 -12.04 -14.07
C LYS A 322 -1.20 -10.73 -14.24
N THR A 323 -1.73 -9.62 -13.70
CA THR A 323 -1.08 -8.30 -13.84
C THR A 323 0.25 -8.25 -13.08
N ALA A 324 0.34 -8.87 -11.90
CA ALA A 324 1.60 -9.00 -11.16
C ALA A 324 2.65 -9.80 -11.95
N TRP A 325 2.24 -10.88 -12.61
CA TRP A 325 3.13 -11.68 -13.46
C TRP A 325 3.60 -10.91 -14.68
N ASP A 326 2.70 -10.28 -15.41
CA ASP A 326 3.04 -9.52 -16.63
C ASP A 326 4.02 -8.38 -16.32
N TRP A 327 3.87 -7.74 -15.16
CA TRP A 327 4.81 -6.76 -14.65
C TRP A 327 6.20 -7.37 -14.37
N GLU A 328 6.27 -8.51 -13.69
CA GLU A 328 7.54 -9.17 -13.39
C GLU A 328 8.29 -9.58 -14.69
N VAL A 329 7.54 -10.09 -15.69
CA VAL A 329 8.09 -10.43 -17.00
C VAL A 329 8.68 -9.21 -17.70
N LYS A 330 7.96 -8.08 -17.67
CA LYS A 330 8.44 -6.81 -18.24
C LYS A 330 9.72 -6.33 -17.56
N ILE A 331 9.73 -6.29 -16.21
CA ILE A 331 10.91 -5.85 -15.47
C ILE A 331 12.13 -6.73 -15.77
N LYS A 332 11.94 -8.05 -15.85
CA LYS A 332 13.02 -8.95 -16.20
C LYS A 332 13.57 -8.68 -17.61
N ALA A 333 12.70 -8.41 -18.57
CA ALA A 333 13.12 -8.06 -19.93
C ALA A 333 13.89 -6.73 -19.97
N ASP A 334 13.47 -5.73 -19.18
CA ASP A 334 14.15 -4.43 -19.07
C ASP A 334 15.53 -4.57 -18.38
N GLU A 335 15.66 -5.42 -17.35
CA GLU A 335 16.93 -5.78 -16.71
C GLU A 335 17.89 -6.45 -17.69
N ASP A 336 17.42 -7.48 -18.42
CA ASP A 336 18.23 -8.20 -19.40
C ASP A 336 18.72 -7.29 -20.55
N LEU A 337 17.89 -6.32 -20.99
CA LEU A 337 18.29 -5.32 -21.99
C LEU A 337 19.36 -4.36 -21.45
N HIS A 338 19.24 -3.93 -20.19
CA HIS A 338 20.22 -3.04 -19.56
C HIS A 338 21.57 -3.75 -19.39
N ASP A 339 21.58 -5.00 -18.97
CA ASP A 339 22.80 -5.82 -18.83
C ASP A 339 23.48 -6.06 -20.18
N LEU A 340 22.73 -6.27 -21.25
CA LEU A 340 23.25 -6.40 -22.62
C LEU A 340 23.86 -5.11 -23.16
N GLN A 341 23.33 -3.93 -22.76
CA GLN A 341 23.83 -2.63 -23.16
C GLN A 341 25.07 -2.18 -22.35
N ASN A 342 25.26 -2.72 -21.13
CA ASN A 342 26.34 -2.38 -20.21
C ASN A 342 27.10 -3.65 -19.71
N PRO A 343 27.74 -4.42 -20.58
CA PRO A 343 28.38 -5.71 -20.20
C PRO A 343 29.61 -5.58 -19.28
N MET A 344 30.01 -4.35 -18.92
CA MET A 344 31.21 -4.09 -18.08
C MET A 344 30.89 -3.78 -16.60
N LEU A 345 29.63 -3.89 -16.16
CA LEU A 345 29.23 -3.59 -14.78
C LEU A 345 28.96 -4.83 -13.90
N ASN A 346 29.26 -6.04 -14.42
CA ASN A 346 29.16 -7.32 -13.69
C ASN A 346 30.53 -7.89 -13.34
#